data_488ba7e36f2ba64ff596b08ffdee4102
#
_entry.id   488ba7e36f2ba64ff596b08ffdee4102
#
_cell.length_a   1.000
_cell.length_b   1.000
_cell.length_c   1.000
_cell.angle_alpha   90.00
_cell.angle_beta   90.00
_cell.angle_gamma   90.00
#
_symmetry.space_group_name_H-M   'P 1'
#
loop_
_entity.id
_entity.type
_entity.pdbx_description
1 polymer ?
#
loop_
_entity_poly.entity_id
_entity_poly.type
_entity_poly.pdbx_seq_one_letter_code
_entity_poly.pdbx_strand_id
1 'polypeptide(L)'
;MKSVICTLFEGHYHNGVAALCNSLYNNGYKGTIYVGYRGELPNWALKGYKESIDKWDNAITLKPAQGLQLVFLHLDTNYSLTNYKPDFMLSLWQGPAKDADNMFYFDPDIVVDESWTFFEQWVNCGVALCEDLNSPIQEFHPIRVGWRSYFKNYNLELKFKNAIYVNGGFIGLVKKDISFLTLWIELQEAMGEAIGGLKNSIFSDQTYKSTIKRTEGFQIFSKSDQDALNATIEVYKSEISYFGKEKGMGFDCGTHNPIMFHALGSPKPWKANHLLRAINGKIPRPVDIYYWKNTNFPIIVHTKLQKATNIVSITIAKLVGRFYKI
;
A
#
# COMPACT_ATOMS: atom_id res chain seq x y z
N MET A 1 -4.86 -4.08 23.13
CA MET A 1 -3.85 -4.57 22.16
C MET A 1 -3.06 -3.38 21.64
N LYS A 2 -1.75 -3.53 21.50
CA LYS A 2 -0.88 -2.46 20.98
C LYS A 2 -0.74 -2.65 19.47
N SER A 3 -1.39 -1.81 18.69
CA SER A 3 -1.33 -1.84 17.23
C SER A 3 -0.34 -0.80 16.72
N VAL A 4 0.47 -1.16 15.71
CA VAL A 4 1.34 -0.24 14.98
C VAL A 4 1.04 -0.28 13.50
N ILE A 5 1.30 0.82 12.84
CA ILE A 5 1.15 0.95 11.38
C ILE A 5 2.52 1.20 10.76
N CYS A 6 2.73 0.71 9.54
CA CYS A 6 3.90 1.06 8.75
C CYS A 6 3.54 1.38 7.30
N THR A 7 4.37 2.18 6.68
CA THR A 7 4.27 2.56 5.27
C THR A 7 5.65 2.85 4.70
N LEU A 8 5.78 2.80 3.37
CA LEU A 8 7.03 3.04 2.65
C LEU A 8 6.85 4.14 1.61
N PHE A 9 7.81 5.06 1.50
CA PHE A 9 7.73 6.06 0.44
C PHE A 9 9.09 6.53 -0.08
N GLU A 10 9.06 7.09 -1.28
CA GLU A 10 10.13 7.88 -1.87
C GLU A 10 9.56 9.06 -2.66
N GLY A 11 10.34 10.11 -2.80
CA GLY A 11 9.98 11.31 -3.57
C GLY A 11 8.64 11.91 -3.15
N HIS A 12 7.81 12.22 -4.12
CA HIS A 12 6.55 12.94 -3.89
C HIS A 12 5.44 12.16 -3.16
N TYR A 13 5.65 10.85 -2.88
CA TYR A 13 4.66 10.06 -2.15
C TYR A 13 4.49 10.48 -0.69
N HIS A 14 5.40 11.30 -0.14
CA HIS A 14 5.22 11.95 1.17
C HIS A 14 3.86 12.68 1.29
N ASN A 15 3.30 13.19 0.17
CA ASN A 15 1.97 13.81 0.16
C ASN A 15 0.87 12.81 0.51
N GLY A 16 1.00 11.59 -0.01
CA GLY A 16 0.08 10.50 0.30
C GLY A 16 0.27 10.00 1.74
N VAL A 17 1.52 9.83 2.22
CA VAL A 17 1.80 9.46 3.63
C VAL A 17 1.07 10.38 4.59
N ALA A 18 1.13 11.69 4.37
CA ALA A 18 0.44 12.63 5.26
C ALA A 18 -1.08 12.48 5.21
N ALA A 19 -1.68 12.26 4.03
CA ALA A 19 -3.11 12.03 3.90
C ALA A 19 -3.53 10.70 4.55
N LEU A 20 -2.74 9.64 4.39
CA LEU A 20 -2.92 8.36 5.09
C LEU A 20 -2.92 8.55 6.61
N CYS A 21 -1.89 9.20 7.17
CA CYS A 21 -1.79 9.46 8.62
C CYS A 21 -2.95 10.29 9.14
N ASN A 22 -3.37 11.31 8.38
CA ASN A 22 -4.50 12.16 8.73
C ASN A 22 -5.82 11.36 8.73
N SER A 23 -6.04 10.52 7.71
CA SER A 23 -7.24 9.69 7.64
C SER A 23 -7.30 8.66 8.76
N LEU A 24 -6.19 7.99 9.07
CA LEU A 24 -6.09 7.07 10.19
C LEU A 24 -6.41 7.75 11.52
N TYR A 25 -5.83 8.94 11.76
CA TYR A 25 -6.10 9.72 12.98
C TYR A 25 -7.56 10.14 13.09
N ASN A 26 -8.15 10.62 11.98
CA ASN A 26 -9.55 11.05 11.92
C ASN A 26 -10.53 9.88 12.15
N ASN A 27 -10.11 8.66 11.81
CA ASN A 27 -10.87 7.43 12.04
C ASN A 27 -10.50 6.71 13.35
N GLY A 28 -9.86 7.42 14.28
CA GLY A 28 -9.67 6.97 15.66
C GLY A 28 -8.33 6.30 15.96
N TYR A 29 -7.43 6.14 14.99
CA TYR A 29 -6.11 5.58 15.28
C TYR A 29 -5.31 6.47 16.23
N LYS A 30 -4.82 5.86 17.28
CA LYS A 30 -3.87 6.44 18.24
C LYS A 30 -2.72 5.45 18.42
N GLY A 31 -1.51 5.88 18.08
CA GLY A 31 -0.36 5.00 18.14
C GLY A 31 0.81 5.50 17.32
N THR A 32 1.72 4.58 17.00
CA THR A 32 2.93 4.87 16.22
C THR A 32 2.75 4.42 14.77
N ILE A 33 3.06 5.31 13.84
CA ILE A 33 3.19 5.01 12.42
C ILE A 33 4.67 5.05 12.07
N TYR A 34 5.24 3.91 11.69
CA TYR A 34 6.61 3.81 11.19
C TYR A 34 6.63 4.08 9.69
N VAL A 35 7.44 5.04 9.29
CA VAL A 35 7.51 5.52 7.90
C VAL A 35 8.91 5.24 7.35
N GLY A 36 9.08 4.15 6.62
CA GLY A 36 10.32 3.86 5.92
C GLY A 36 10.45 4.75 4.68
N TYR A 37 11.63 5.36 4.46
CA TYR A 37 11.80 6.26 3.33
C TYR A 37 13.19 6.17 2.68
N ARG A 38 13.24 6.52 1.39
CA ARG A 38 14.48 6.79 0.66
C ARG A 38 14.48 8.23 0.13
N GLY A 39 15.68 8.81 0.02
CA GLY A 39 15.85 10.19 -0.42
C GLY A 39 15.59 11.19 0.70
N GLU A 40 15.05 12.35 0.36
CA GLU A 40 14.90 13.47 1.28
C GLU A 40 13.53 13.45 1.98
N LEU A 41 13.53 13.85 3.26
CA LEU A 41 12.29 14.06 4.01
C LEU A 41 11.63 15.38 3.62
N PRO A 42 10.30 15.42 3.57
CA PRO A 42 9.58 16.67 3.32
C PRO A 42 9.67 17.64 4.51
N ASN A 43 9.55 18.94 4.23
CA ASN A 43 9.63 19.99 5.26
C ASN A 43 8.68 19.79 6.45
N TRP A 44 7.52 19.18 6.23
CA TRP A 44 6.58 18.93 7.32
C TRP A 44 7.07 17.84 8.27
N ALA A 45 7.86 16.87 7.79
CA ALA A 45 8.46 15.81 8.61
C ALA A 45 9.69 16.33 9.39
N LEU A 46 10.44 17.26 8.81
CA LEU A 46 11.63 17.87 9.44
C LEU A 46 11.32 18.70 10.70
N LYS A 47 10.06 18.93 11.02
CA LYS A 47 9.61 19.52 12.29
C LYS A 47 9.74 18.58 13.49
N GLY A 48 9.99 17.30 13.26
CA GLY A 48 10.28 16.30 14.27
C GLY A 48 11.68 16.47 14.90
N TYR A 49 11.91 15.72 15.96
CA TYR A 49 13.23 15.66 16.60
C TYR A 49 13.95 14.37 16.20
N LYS A 50 15.29 14.46 16.17
CA LYS A 50 16.15 13.31 15.87
C LYS A 50 16.34 12.47 17.13
N GLU A 51 16.31 11.16 16.96
CA GLU A 51 16.65 10.19 18.00
C GLU A 51 17.24 8.91 17.39
N SER A 52 17.94 8.12 18.19
CA SER A 52 18.35 6.77 17.82
C SER A 52 17.28 5.78 18.21
N ILE A 53 16.84 4.98 17.26
CA ILE A 53 15.80 3.96 17.47
C ILE A 53 16.32 2.65 16.88
N ASP A 54 16.71 1.71 17.76
CA ASP A 54 17.28 0.43 17.38
C ASP A 54 18.44 0.62 16.38
N LYS A 55 18.38 0.01 15.20
CA LYS A 55 19.40 0.13 14.14
C LYS A 55 19.34 1.45 13.35
N TRP A 56 18.43 2.35 13.64
CA TRP A 56 18.25 3.64 12.97
C TRP A 56 18.75 4.79 13.83
N ASP A 57 20.03 5.17 13.68
CA ASP A 57 20.68 6.22 14.50
C ASP A 57 20.17 7.64 14.24
N ASN A 58 19.52 7.87 13.11
CA ASN A 58 19.01 9.17 12.69
C ASN A 58 17.50 9.15 12.42
N ALA A 59 16.74 8.39 13.19
CA ALA A 59 15.30 8.42 13.09
C ALA A 59 14.76 9.82 13.43
N ILE A 60 13.69 10.23 12.74
CA ILE A 60 13.00 11.49 13.04
C ILE A 60 11.62 11.16 13.58
N THR A 61 11.36 11.62 14.79
CA THR A 61 10.06 11.44 15.45
C THR A 61 9.27 12.72 15.44
N LEU A 62 8.08 12.67 14.82
CA LEU A 62 7.10 13.76 14.76
C LEU A 62 5.84 13.38 15.55
N LYS A 63 5.38 14.27 16.42
CA LYS A 63 4.11 14.13 17.17
C LYS A 63 3.12 15.20 16.69
N PRO A 64 2.37 14.97 15.62
CA PRO A 64 1.54 16.00 15.01
C PRO A 64 0.24 16.25 15.77
N ALA A 65 -0.20 15.30 16.62
CA ALA A 65 -1.37 15.42 17.47
C ALA A 65 -1.26 14.53 18.71
N GLN A 66 -2.14 14.76 19.68
CA GLN A 66 -2.20 13.93 20.89
C GLN A 66 -2.49 12.47 20.53
N GLY A 67 -1.64 11.58 21.01
CA GLY A 67 -1.77 10.14 20.78
C GLY A 67 -1.29 9.66 19.41
N LEU A 68 -0.81 10.53 18.52
CA LEU A 68 -0.25 10.14 17.22
C LEU A 68 1.25 10.46 17.16
N GLN A 69 2.04 9.45 16.78
CA GLN A 69 3.47 9.59 16.56
C GLN A 69 3.85 8.99 15.20
N LEU A 70 4.62 9.72 14.42
CA LEU A 70 5.27 9.24 13.20
C LEU A 70 6.76 9.09 13.47
N VAL A 71 7.31 7.95 13.08
CA VAL A 71 8.75 7.65 13.18
C VAL A 71 9.29 7.40 11.79
N PHE A 72 10.08 8.34 11.28
CA PHE A 72 10.71 8.26 9.96
C PHE A 72 12.04 7.51 10.07
N LEU A 73 12.15 6.43 9.30
CA LEU A 73 13.29 5.52 9.30
C LEU A 73 13.91 5.52 7.90
N HIS A 74 15.15 6.03 7.80
CA HIS A 74 15.88 6.00 6.53
C HIS A 74 16.25 4.56 6.16
N LEU A 75 15.98 4.19 4.92
CA LEU A 75 16.22 2.84 4.42
C LEU A 75 17.44 2.81 3.51
N ASP A 76 18.39 1.95 3.88
CA ASP A 76 19.51 1.57 3.04
C ASP A 76 19.22 0.20 2.41
N THR A 77 18.46 0.21 1.33
CA THR A 77 18.08 -0.98 0.58
C THR A 77 18.12 -0.72 -0.93
N ASN A 78 18.62 -1.71 -1.68
CA ASN A 78 18.59 -1.70 -3.14
C ASN A 78 17.28 -2.23 -3.73
N TYR A 79 16.38 -2.80 -2.90
CA TYR A 79 15.10 -3.28 -3.38
C TYR A 79 14.19 -2.13 -3.80
N SER A 80 13.34 -2.37 -4.78
CA SER A 80 12.18 -1.51 -4.97
C SER A 80 11.35 -1.49 -3.67
N LEU A 81 10.88 -0.31 -3.24
CA LEU A 81 10.12 -0.23 -1.99
C LEU A 81 8.84 -1.06 -2.01
N THR A 82 8.29 -1.34 -3.19
CA THR A 82 7.15 -2.27 -3.34
C THR A 82 7.51 -3.69 -2.95
N ASN A 83 8.74 -4.13 -3.24
CA ASN A 83 9.24 -5.46 -2.87
C ASN A 83 9.80 -5.50 -1.43
N TYR A 84 10.03 -4.36 -0.78
CA TYR A 84 10.64 -4.29 0.56
C TYR A 84 9.61 -4.31 1.70
N LYS A 85 8.34 -4.44 1.40
CA LYS A 85 7.24 -4.41 2.38
C LYS A 85 7.40 -5.46 3.50
N PRO A 86 7.52 -6.76 3.20
CA PRO A 86 7.62 -7.76 4.25
C PRO A 86 8.92 -7.66 5.06
N ASP A 87 10.05 -7.30 4.43
CA ASP A 87 11.33 -7.08 5.12
C ASP A 87 11.22 -5.94 6.12
N PHE A 88 10.59 -4.83 5.72
CA PHE A 88 10.39 -3.68 6.59
C PHE A 88 9.49 -4.04 7.77
N MET A 89 8.36 -4.69 7.53
CA MET A 89 7.45 -5.15 8.59
C MET A 89 8.15 -6.09 9.57
N LEU A 90 8.90 -7.06 9.06
CA LEU A 90 9.65 -8.01 9.91
C LEU A 90 10.73 -7.30 10.71
N SER A 91 11.49 -6.38 10.09
CA SER A 91 12.50 -5.57 10.78
C SER A 91 11.92 -4.72 11.91
N LEU A 92 10.73 -4.16 11.73
CA LEU A 92 10.03 -3.43 12.78
C LEU A 92 9.65 -4.33 13.95
N TRP A 93 9.11 -5.53 13.68
CA TRP A 93 8.75 -6.47 14.75
C TRP A 93 9.94 -7.09 15.47
N GLN A 94 11.09 -7.17 14.82
CA GLN A 94 12.35 -7.60 15.45
C GLN A 94 13.04 -6.46 16.21
N GLY A 95 12.64 -5.21 15.98
CA GLY A 95 13.25 -4.01 16.55
C GLY A 95 12.23 -3.11 17.28
N PRO A 96 11.98 -1.87 16.79
CA PRO A 96 11.26 -0.84 17.54
C PRO A 96 9.78 -1.16 17.80
N ALA A 97 9.19 -2.08 17.07
CA ALA A 97 7.82 -2.53 17.27
C ALA A 97 7.71 -3.92 17.91
N LYS A 98 8.77 -4.41 18.57
CA LYS A 98 8.82 -5.77 19.16
C LYS A 98 7.69 -6.07 20.15
N ASP A 99 7.15 -5.04 20.80
CA ASP A 99 6.08 -5.17 21.79
C ASP A 99 4.68 -4.91 21.18
N ALA A 100 4.59 -4.79 19.85
CA ALA A 100 3.30 -4.64 19.19
C ALA A 100 2.60 -6.00 19.04
N ASP A 101 1.31 -6.03 19.36
CA ASP A 101 0.44 -7.20 19.17
C ASP A 101 0.04 -7.35 17.70
N ASN A 102 -0.25 -6.21 17.04
CA ASN A 102 -0.74 -6.14 15.66
C ASN A 102 0.12 -5.18 14.84
N MET A 103 0.31 -5.50 13.57
CA MET A 103 0.96 -4.62 12.60
C MET A 103 0.14 -4.52 11.31
N PHE A 104 0.05 -3.29 10.80
CA PHE A 104 -0.66 -2.99 9.56
C PHE A 104 0.25 -2.24 8.61
N TYR A 105 0.32 -2.71 7.37
CA TYR A 105 0.95 -1.98 6.28
C TYR A 105 -0.11 -1.34 5.40
N PHE A 106 0.11 -0.09 5.02
CA PHE A 106 -0.67 0.63 4.02
C PHE A 106 0.26 1.25 2.99
N ASP A 107 -0.07 1.12 1.71
CA ASP A 107 0.61 1.91 0.68
C ASP A 107 0.38 3.42 0.94
N PRO A 108 1.37 4.26 0.66
CA PRO A 108 1.31 5.69 1.00
C PRO A 108 0.21 6.47 0.26
N ASP A 109 -0.41 5.90 -0.75
CA ASP A 109 -1.49 6.48 -1.53
C ASP A 109 -2.88 5.89 -1.22
N ILE A 110 -2.99 5.30 -0.03
CA ILE A 110 -4.27 4.87 0.57
C ILE A 110 -4.80 5.96 1.51
N VAL A 111 -6.12 6.14 1.51
CA VAL A 111 -6.86 6.96 2.46
C VAL A 111 -7.90 6.09 3.14
N VAL A 112 -7.85 5.99 4.47
CA VAL A 112 -8.77 5.16 5.28
C VAL A 112 -10.07 5.92 5.52
N ASP A 113 -11.20 5.21 5.46
CA ASP A 113 -12.56 5.78 5.68
C ASP A 113 -13.38 4.98 6.70
N GLU A 114 -12.82 3.91 7.26
CA GLU A 114 -13.46 3.07 8.26
C GLU A 114 -12.81 3.28 9.65
N SER A 115 -13.61 3.06 10.72
CA SER A 115 -13.15 3.15 12.10
C SER A 115 -11.94 2.25 12.36
N TRP A 116 -10.95 2.76 13.11
CA TRP A 116 -9.76 1.99 13.46
C TRP A 116 -10.09 0.69 14.21
N THR A 117 -11.12 0.71 15.06
CA THR A 117 -11.57 -0.47 15.80
C THR A 117 -11.95 -1.64 14.87
N PHE A 118 -12.46 -1.34 13.67
CA PHE A 118 -12.75 -2.37 12.68
C PHE A 118 -11.48 -3.12 12.27
N PHE A 119 -10.38 -2.42 11.97
CA PHE A 119 -9.11 -3.04 11.57
C PHE A 119 -8.53 -3.91 12.68
N GLU A 120 -8.60 -3.45 13.95
CA GLU A 120 -8.14 -4.24 15.10
C GLU A 120 -8.97 -5.50 15.33
N GLN A 121 -10.25 -5.45 15.05
CA GLN A 121 -11.11 -6.64 15.11
C GLN A 121 -10.85 -7.57 13.93
N TRP A 122 -10.65 -7.03 12.75
CA TRP A 122 -10.46 -7.81 11.53
C TRP A 122 -9.24 -8.70 11.57
N VAL A 123 -8.09 -8.24 12.06
CA VAL A 123 -6.86 -9.05 12.14
C VAL A 123 -6.96 -10.23 13.10
N ASN A 124 -7.94 -10.27 13.98
CA ASN A 124 -8.20 -11.43 14.83
C ASN A 124 -8.81 -12.61 14.04
N CYS A 125 -9.33 -12.36 12.85
CA CYS A 125 -9.90 -13.37 11.96
C CYS A 125 -8.85 -14.04 11.04
N GLY A 126 -7.57 -13.66 11.14
CA GLY A 126 -6.48 -14.13 10.30
C GLY A 126 -5.72 -12.99 9.64
N VAL A 127 -4.77 -13.29 8.74
CA VAL A 127 -4.06 -12.27 7.96
C VAL A 127 -5.08 -11.50 7.11
N ALA A 128 -5.23 -10.20 7.38
CA ALA A 128 -6.22 -9.34 6.75
C ALA A 128 -5.72 -8.79 5.41
N LEU A 129 -6.42 -9.08 4.33
CA LEU A 129 -6.06 -8.71 2.96
C LEU A 129 -7.28 -8.21 2.19
N CYS A 130 -7.06 -7.32 1.23
CA CYS A 130 -8.11 -6.83 0.33
C CYS A 130 -7.99 -7.43 -1.07
N GLU A 131 -9.12 -7.79 -1.65
CA GLU A 131 -9.22 -8.27 -3.02
C GLU A 131 -8.86 -7.16 -4.03
N ASP A 132 -8.09 -7.51 -5.07
CA ASP A 132 -7.64 -6.62 -6.14
C ASP A 132 -8.65 -6.54 -7.29
N LEU A 133 -8.53 -5.52 -8.13
CA LEU A 133 -9.33 -5.36 -9.36
C LEU A 133 -9.18 -6.52 -10.35
N ASN A 134 -8.01 -7.18 -10.35
CA ASN A 134 -7.73 -8.31 -11.24
C ASN A 134 -8.33 -9.64 -10.76
N SER A 135 -8.93 -9.66 -9.58
CA SER A 135 -9.65 -10.82 -9.06
C SER A 135 -11.00 -11.00 -9.80
N PRO A 136 -11.44 -12.25 -9.99
CA PRO A 136 -10.81 -13.50 -9.56
C PRO A 136 -9.76 -14.03 -10.56
N ILE A 137 -8.78 -14.81 -10.06
CA ILE A 137 -7.85 -15.60 -10.86
C ILE A 137 -8.07 -17.07 -10.51
N GLN A 138 -8.61 -17.84 -11.44
CA GLN A 138 -9.01 -19.23 -11.22
C GLN A 138 -7.81 -20.18 -11.08
N GLU A 139 -8.02 -21.40 -10.57
CA GLU A 139 -7.00 -22.39 -10.28
C GLU A 139 -6.09 -22.70 -11.50
N PHE A 140 -6.71 -22.91 -12.66
CA PHE A 140 -6.00 -23.25 -13.89
C PHE A 140 -5.66 -22.05 -14.76
N HIS A 141 -5.77 -20.84 -14.23
CA HIS A 141 -5.29 -19.65 -14.92
C HIS A 141 -3.77 -19.76 -15.15
N PRO A 142 -3.25 -19.41 -16.35
CA PRO A 142 -1.85 -19.58 -16.72
C PRO A 142 -0.85 -18.99 -15.69
N ILE A 143 -1.20 -17.85 -15.06
CA ILE A 143 -0.38 -17.23 -13.99
C ILE A 143 -0.22 -18.19 -12.81
N ARG A 144 -1.32 -18.74 -12.25
CA ARG A 144 -1.25 -19.64 -11.08
C ARG A 144 -0.57 -20.97 -11.43
N VAL A 145 -0.84 -21.51 -12.62
CA VAL A 145 -0.14 -22.70 -13.11
C VAL A 145 1.36 -22.44 -13.20
N GLY A 146 1.73 -21.27 -13.74
CA GLY A 146 3.13 -20.85 -13.83
C GLY A 146 3.79 -20.69 -12.48
N TRP A 147 3.12 -20.07 -11.49
CA TRP A 147 3.65 -19.96 -10.13
C TRP A 147 3.90 -21.34 -9.51
N ARG A 148 2.94 -22.26 -9.56
CA ARG A 148 3.09 -23.61 -9.02
C ARG A 148 4.28 -24.35 -9.66
N SER A 149 4.43 -24.25 -10.97
CA SER A 149 5.58 -24.82 -11.69
C SER A 149 6.91 -24.18 -11.30
N TYR A 150 6.94 -22.85 -11.21
CA TYR A 150 8.14 -22.08 -10.89
C TYR A 150 8.62 -22.34 -9.46
N PHE A 151 7.74 -22.16 -8.46
CA PHE A 151 8.10 -22.28 -7.05
C PHE A 151 8.41 -23.71 -6.61
N LYS A 152 7.94 -24.72 -7.35
CA LYS A 152 8.33 -26.12 -7.13
C LYS A 152 9.86 -26.32 -7.23
N ASN A 153 10.54 -25.54 -8.08
CA ASN A 153 12.02 -25.62 -8.21
C ASN A 153 12.75 -25.10 -6.95
N TYR A 154 12.04 -24.36 -6.09
CA TYR A 154 12.55 -23.85 -4.80
C TYR A 154 12.01 -24.63 -3.60
N ASN A 155 11.44 -25.82 -3.81
CA ASN A 155 10.80 -26.65 -2.78
C ASN A 155 9.60 -25.98 -2.10
N LEU A 156 8.96 -25.03 -2.76
CA LEU A 156 7.75 -24.36 -2.31
C LEU A 156 6.54 -24.92 -3.04
N GLU A 157 5.74 -25.72 -2.32
CA GLU A 157 4.54 -26.35 -2.86
C GLU A 157 3.32 -25.43 -2.69
N LEU A 158 2.88 -24.79 -3.77
CA LEU A 158 1.69 -23.98 -3.79
C LEU A 158 0.44 -24.86 -3.94
N LYS A 159 -0.55 -24.63 -3.05
CA LYS A 159 -1.86 -25.31 -3.08
C LYS A 159 -2.96 -24.28 -3.26
N PHE A 160 -3.72 -24.42 -4.33
CA PHE A 160 -4.85 -23.54 -4.58
C PHE A 160 -5.84 -23.57 -3.41
N LYS A 161 -6.20 -22.39 -2.91
CA LYS A 161 -7.16 -22.23 -1.82
C LYS A 161 -8.49 -21.65 -2.29
N ASN A 162 -8.41 -20.58 -3.08
CA ASN A 162 -9.55 -19.88 -3.64
C ASN A 162 -9.13 -19.02 -4.83
N ALA A 163 -10.08 -18.48 -5.58
CA ALA A 163 -9.83 -17.66 -6.75
C ALA A 163 -9.51 -16.19 -6.43
N ILE A 164 -9.55 -15.79 -5.17
CA ILE A 164 -9.26 -14.41 -4.77
C ILE A 164 -7.81 -14.09 -5.11
N TYR A 165 -7.61 -12.94 -5.76
CA TYR A 165 -6.32 -12.32 -6.00
C TYR A 165 -6.28 -11.01 -5.22
N VAL A 166 -5.34 -10.88 -4.29
CA VAL A 166 -5.28 -9.75 -3.37
C VAL A 166 -4.38 -8.64 -3.87
N ASN A 167 -4.68 -7.42 -3.45
CA ASN A 167 -3.87 -6.23 -3.69
C ASN A 167 -2.77 -6.11 -2.62
N GLY A 168 -1.55 -5.80 -3.04
CA GLY A 168 -0.39 -5.65 -2.16
C GLY A 168 -0.32 -4.33 -1.38
N GLY A 169 -1.32 -3.45 -1.51
CA GLY A 169 -1.32 -2.14 -0.86
C GLY A 169 -1.75 -2.14 0.61
N PHE A 170 -2.37 -3.21 1.09
CA PHE A 170 -2.78 -3.35 2.49
C PHE A 170 -2.54 -4.76 2.99
N ILE A 171 -1.97 -4.85 4.20
CA ILE A 171 -1.81 -6.10 4.93
C ILE A 171 -1.95 -5.79 6.42
N GLY A 172 -2.80 -6.56 7.12
CA GLY A 172 -2.90 -6.53 8.57
C GLY A 172 -2.67 -7.92 9.16
N LEU A 173 -1.88 -8.02 10.22
CA LEU A 173 -1.66 -9.31 10.87
C LEU A 173 -1.35 -9.13 12.36
N VAL A 174 -1.66 -10.16 13.15
CA VAL A 174 -1.27 -10.28 14.55
C VAL A 174 0.12 -10.93 14.66
N LYS A 175 0.81 -10.71 15.76
CA LYS A 175 2.20 -11.17 15.94
C LYS A 175 2.37 -12.69 15.81
N LYS A 176 1.38 -13.49 16.18
CA LYS A 176 1.42 -14.96 16.01
C LYS A 176 1.54 -15.38 14.54
N ASP A 177 1.11 -14.52 13.60
CA ASP A 177 1.15 -14.77 12.17
C ASP A 177 2.42 -14.22 11.48
N ILE A 178 3.45 -13.85 12.26
CA ILE A 178 4.74 -13.32 11.76
C ILE A 178 5.39 -14.22 10.71
N SER A 179 5.17 -15.53 10.78
CA SER A 179 5.65 -16.49 9.78
C SER A 179 5.10 -16.23 8.37
N PHE A 180 3.98 -15.52 8.23
CA PHE A 180 3.49 -15.07 6.94
C PHE A 180 4.47 -14.11 6.25
N LEU A 181 5.08 -13.19 7.00
CA LEU A 181 6.07 -12.26 6.46
C LEU A 181 7.35 -12.99 6.03
N THR A 182 7.84 -13.93 6.85
CA THR A 182 9.01 -14.72 6.52
C THR A 182 8.79 -15.53 5.24
N LEU A 183 7.62 -16.13 5.11
CA LEU A 183 7.25 -16.90 3.93
C LEU A 183 7.12 -15.98 2.70
N TRP A 184 6.57 -14.77 2.85
CA TRP A 184 6.47 -13.81 1.76
C TRP A 184 7.86 -13.35 1.28
N ILE A 185 8.81 -13.10 2.20
CA ILE A 185 10.21 -12.82 1.85
C ILE A 185 10.81 -13.99 1.05
N GLU A 186 10.63 -15.22 1.52
CA GLU A 186 11.15 -16.42 0.85
C GLU A 186 10.64 -16.54 -0.61
N LEU A 187 9.33 -16.33 -0.82
CA LEU A 187 8.76 -16.37 -2.17
C LEU A 187 9.23 -15.18 -3.03
N GLN A 188 9.40 -14.00 -2.44
CA GLN A 188 9.95 -12.85 -3.18
C GLN A 188 11.41 -13.09 -3.61
N GLU A 189 12.24 -13.63 -2.72
CA GLU A 189 13.64 -13.94 -3.05
C GLU A 189 13.71 -14.99 -4.17
N ALA A 190 12.92 -16.05 -4.08
CA ALA A 190 12.82 -17.05 -5.13
C ALA A 190 12.36 -16.43 -6.47
N MET A 191 11.35 -15.54 -6.45
CA MET A 191 10.88 -14.83 -7.62
C MET A 191 11.94 -13.88 -8.19
N GLY A 192 12.86 -13.39 -7.37
CA GLY A 192 13.87 -12.41 -7.73
C GLY A 192 14.64 -12.77 -9.00
N GLU A 193 15.00 -14.05 -9.17
CA GLU A 193 15.69 -14.52 -10.38
C GLU A 193 14.85 -14.30 -11.65
N ALA A 194 13.56 -14.58 -11.60
CA ALA A 194 12.67 -14.45 -12.76
C ALA A 194 12.45 -12.99 -13.19
N ILE A 195 12.57 -12.03 -12.28
CA ILE A 195 12.34 -10.60 -12.56
C ILE A 195 13.64 -9.79 -12.69
N GLY A 196 14.81 -10.43 -12.64
CA GLY A 196 16.12 -9.77 -12.72
C GLY A 196 16.53 -9.03 -11.45
N GLY A 197 16.05 -9.47 -10.30
CA GLY A 197 16.34 -8.97 -8.94
C GLY A 197 15.24 -8.10 -8.35
N LEU A 198 15.15 -8.08 -7.01
CA LEU A 198 14.12 -7.35 -6.26
C LEU A 198 14.24 -5.81 -6.32
N LYS A 199 15.31 -5.29 -6.92
CA LYS A 199 15.41 -3.87 -7.29
C LYS A 199 14.42 -3.48 -8.41
N ASN A 200 13.96 -4.45 -9.19
CA ASN A 200 13.05 -4.24 -10.29
C ASN A 200 11.59 -4.33 -9.83
N SER A 201 10.79 -3.40 -10.30
CA SER A 201 9.35 -3.42 -10.14
C SER A 201 8.70 -2.80 -11.37
N ILE A 202 7.60 -3.35 -11.83
CA ILE A 202 6.82 -2.77 -12.93
C ILE A 202 6.29 -1.37 -12.61
N PHE A 203 6.28 -0.99 -11.34
CA PHE A 203 5.80 0.31 -10.88
C PHE A 203 6.90 1.36 -10.81
N SER A 204 8.17 0.96 -10.74
CA SER A 204 9.31 1.87 -10.53
C SER A 204 10.03 2.28 -11.80
N ASP A 205 10.04 1.47 -12.86
CA ASP A 205 10.82 1.76 -14.08
C ASP A 205 10.02 1.52 -15.37
N GLN A 206 9.94 2.58 -16.20
CA GLN A 206 9.34 2.49 -17.54
C GLN A 206 10.16 1.61 -18.49
N THR A 207 11.48 1.57 -18.30
CA THR A 207 12.39 0.75 -19.08
C THR A 207 12.14 -0.72 -18.81
N TYR A 208 11.93 -1.10 -17.55
CA TYR A 208 11.56 -2.46 -17.17
C TYR A 208 10.23 -2.89 -17.80
N LYS A 209 9.21 -2.02 -17.78
CA LYS A 209 7.91 -2.27 -18.46
C LYS A 209 8.07 -2.51 -19.96
N SER A 210 8.96 -1.75 -20.60
CA SER A 210 9.22 -1.90 -22.05
C SER A 210 10.01 -3.17 -22.38
N THR A 211 10.90 -3.59 -21.47
CA THR A 211 11.71 -4.81 -21.61
C THR A 211 10.84 -6.06 -21.44
N ILE A 212 9.99 -6.09 -20.40
CA ILE A 212 9.05 -7.21 -20.18
C ILE A 212 8.06 -7.34 -21.35
N LYS A 213 7.57 -6.24 -21.90
CA LYS A 213 6.67 -6.26 -23.07
C LYS A 213 7.34 -6.76 -24.35
N ARG A 214 8.68 -6.72 -24.42
CA ARG A 214 9.46 -7.15 -25.60
C ARG A 214 9.96 -8.58 -25.50
N THR A 215 10.00 -9.18 -24.31
CA THR A 215 10.35 -10.59 -24.16
C THR A 215 9.17 -11.44 -24.64
N GLU A 216 9.40 -12.21 -25.68
CA GLU A 216 8.43 -13.19 -26.19
C GLU A 216 8.14 -14.21 -25.09
N GLY A 217 6.91 -14.25 -24.61
CA GLY A 217 6.45 -15.24 -23.64
C GLY A 217 5.45 -14.68 -22.61
N PHE A 218 4.74 -15.61 -22.00
CA PHE A 218 3.76 -15.30 -20.97
C PHE A 218 4.46 -15.01 -19.63
N GLN A 219 4.32 -13.78 -19.14
CA GLN A 219 4.95 -13.34 -17.89
C GLN A 219 4.08 -13.76 -16.67
N ILE A 220 4.60 -14.65 -15.85
CA ILE A 220 3.92 -15.12 -14.64
C ILE A 220 4.07 -14.17 -13.45
N PHE A 221 5.05 -13.26 -13.46
CA PHE A 221 5.31 -12.26 -12.43
C PHE A 221 5.19 -10.85 -13.00
N SER A 222 3.97 -10.45 -13.35
CA SER A 222 3.72 -9.13 -13.94
C SER A 222 3.58 -8.02 -12.89
N LYS A 223 3.30 -8.36 -11.63
CA LYS A 223 3.18 -7.47 -10.48
C LYS A 223 3.97 -8.04 -9.30
N SER A 224 5.29 -7.83 -9.30
CA SER A 224 6.27 -8.54 -8.48
C SER A 224 5.86 -8.76 -7.01
N ASP A 225 5.66 -7.70 -6.23
CA ASP A 225 5.29 -7.79 -4.82
C ASP A 225 3.93 -8.47 -4.61
N GLN A 226 2.97 -8.14 -5.47
CA GLN A 226 1.59 -8.63 -5.38
C GLN A 226 1.48 -10.10 -5.84
N ASP A 227 2.21 -10.49 -6.89
CA ASP A 227 2.22 -11.87 -7.37
C ASP A 227 2.88 -12.81 -6.33
N ALA A 228 4.00 -12.37 -5.71
CA ALA A 228 4.63 -13.11 -4.62
C ALA A 228 3.72 -13.21 -3.39
N LEU A 229 3.02 -12.13 -3.02
CA LEU A 229 2.03 -12.14 -1.93
C LEU A 229 0.92 -13.16 -2.19
N ASN A 230 0.39 -13.20 -3.42
CA ASN A 230 -0.66 -14.16 -3.79
C ASN A 230 -0.15 -15.60 -3.82
N ALA A 231 1.10 -15.83 -4.23
CA ALA A 231 1.73 -17.15 -4.11
C ALA A 231 1.95 -17.54 -2.65
N THR A 232 2.31 -16.59 -1.77
CA THR A 232 2.44 -16.82 -0.31
C THR A 232 1.15 -17.34 0.29
N ILE A 233 0.00 -16.81 -0.12
CA ILE A 233 -1.32 -17.28 0.33
C ILE A 233 -1.51 -18.77 0.04
N GLU A 234 -1.05 -19.28 -1.11
CA GLU A 234 -1.20 -20.69 -1.49
C GLU A 234 -0.30 -21.64 -0.67
N VAL A 235 0.78 -21.12 -0.06
CA VAL A 235 1.70 -21.91 0.80
C VAL A 235 1.33 -21.76 2.28
N TYR A 236 0.86 -20.61 2.71
CA TYR A 236 0.58 -20.29 4.12
C TYR A 236 -0.52 -21.19 4.69
N LYS A 237 -0.31 -21.76 5.89
CA LYS A 237 -1.19 -22.80 6.45
C LYS A 237 -2.30 -22.27 7.37
N SER A 238 -2.10 -21.09 7.95
CA SER A 238 -3.08 -20.49 8.86
C SER A 238 -4.13 -19.67 8.13
N GLU A 239 -5.05 -19.08 8.89
CA GLU A 239 -6.20 -18.38 8.35
C GLU A 239 -5.84 -17.06 7.65
N ILE A 240 -6.53 -16.78 6.57
CA ILE A 240 -6.49 -15.52 5.85
C ILE A 240 -7.91 -14.98 5.75
N SER A 241 -8.07 -13.72 6.10
CA SER A 241 -9.33 -13.02 6.07
C SER A 241 -9.36 -11.99 4.94
N TYR A 242 -10.36 -12.08 4.07
CA TYR A 242 -10.45 -11.25 2.87
C TYR A 242 -11.58 -10.23 2.98
N PHE A 243 -11.30 -9.02 2.52
CA PHE A 243 -12.32 -8.03 2.22
C PHE A 243 -12.47 -7.88 0.71
N GLY A 244 -13.67 -8.11 0.19
CA GLY A 244 -13.96 -8.12 -1.24
C GLY A 244 -13.73 -6.76 -1.91
N LYS A 245 -13.46 -6.75 -3.21
CA LYS A 245 -13.14 -5.56 -3.99
C LYS A 245 -14.21 -4.48 -3.96
N GLU A 246 -15.48 -4.87 -3.77
CA GLU A 246 -16.61 -3.94 -3.74
C GLU A 246 -16.60 -3.00 -2.52
N LYS A 247 -16.06 -3.45 -1.38
CA LYS A 247 -16.00 -2.68 -0.14
C LYS A 247 -14.60 -2.54 0.44
N GLY A 248 -13.58 -3.17 -0.14
CA GLY A 248 -12.21 -3.11 0.35
C GLY A 248 -11.55 -1.77 0.06
N MET A 249 -11.02 -1.61 -1.14
CA MET A 249 -10.12 -0.51 -1.47
C MET A 249 -10.71 0.59 -2.37
N GLY A 250 -12.01 0.60 -2.62
CA GLY A 250 -12.71 1.68 -3.32
C GLY A 250 -12.09 2.09 -4.66
N PHE A 251 -11.69 1.13 -5.48
CA PHE A 251 -11.03 1.38 -6.75
C PHE A 251 -11.91 2.07 -7.78
N ASP A 252 -13.21 1.79 -7.77
CA ASP A 252 -14.18 2.22 -8.76
C ASP A 252 -15.15 3.28 -8.23
N CYS A 253 -15.68 4.11 -9.15
CA CYS A 253 -16.69 5.11 -8.83
C CYS A 253 -18.04 4.53 -8.36
N GLY A 254 -18.24 3.21 -8.51
CA GLY A 254 -19.45 2.48 -8.11
C GLY A 254 -19.39 1.83 -6.74
N THR A 255 -18.22 1.84 -6.07
CA THR A 255 -18.09 1.28 -4.71
C THR A 255 -18.78 2.19 -3.70
N HIS A 256 -19.72 1.62 -2.93
CA HIS A 256 -20.40 2.32 -1.85
C HIS A 256 -19.75 1.95 -0.52
N ASN A 257 -19.27 2.96 0.21
CA ASN A 257 -18.68 2.86 1.56
C ASN A 257 -17.56 1.82 1.65
N PRO A 258 -16.48 1.96 0.87
CA PRO A 258 -15.30 1.11 1.05
C PRO A 258 -14.61 1.47 2.36
N ILE A 259 -13.90 0.51 2.96
CA ILE A 259 -13.13 0.73 4.20
C ILE A 259 -11.92 1.63 3.99
N MET A 260 -11.42 1.70 2.75
CA MET A 260 -10.33 2.59 2.35
C MET A 260 -10.40 2.88 0.85
N PHE A 261 -9.69 3.93 0.41
CA PHE A 261 -9.55 4.29 -1.00
C PHE A 261 -8.08 4.21 -1.42
N HIS A 262 -7.77 3.42 -2.43
CA HIS A 262 -6.41 3.29 -2.97
C HIS A 262 -6.28 4.04 -4.30
N ALA A 263 -5.34 4.97 -4.39
CA ALA A 263 -5.12 5.79 -5.58
C ALA A 263 -4.28 5.06 -6.64
N LEU A 264 -4.81 3.98 -7.22
CA LEU A 264 -4.12 3.24 -8.27
C LEU A 264 -3.80 4.09 -9.50
N GLY A 265 -2.70 3.76 -10.16
CA GLY A 265 -2.28 4.38 -11.41
C GLY A 265 -1.82 5.84 -11.28
N SER A 266 -1.76 6.52 -12.42
CA SER A 266 -1.28 7.92 -12.53
C SER A 266 -2.29 8.77 -13.29
N PRO A 267 -2.38 10.08 -13.00
CA PRO A 267 -1.67 10.80 -11.94
C PRO A 267 -2.25 10.51 -10.55
N LYS A 268 -1.40 10.68 -9.53
CA LYS A 268 -1.84 10.63 -8.14
C LYS A 268 -2.70 11.85 -7.78
N PRO A 269 -3.57 11.81 -6.76
CA PRO A 269 -4.49 12.91 -6.41
C PRO A 269 -3.81 14.27 -6.25
N TRP A 270 -2.61 14.31 -5.70
CA TRP A 270 -1.82 15.54 -5.48
C TRP A 270 -1.09 16.06 -6.73
N LYS A 271 -1.12 15.34 -7.84
CA LYS A 271 -0.57 15.74 -9.15
C LYS A 271 -1.65 15.88 -10.22
N ALA A 272 -2.91 15.55 -9.92
CA ALA A 272 -3.97 15.51 -10.91
C ALA A 272 -4.49 16.90 -11.27
N ASN A 273 -4.50 17.23 -12.56
CA ASN A 273 -5.29 18.35 -13.08
C ASN A 273 -6.70 17.83 -13.40
N HIS A 274 -7.64 18.01 -12.47
CA HIS A 274 -8.97 17.43 -12.56
C HIS A 274 -9.80 18.00 -13.72
N LEU A 275 -9.68 19.30 -14.01
CA LEU A 275 -10.42 19.94 -15.11
C LEU A 275 -9.96 19.44 -16.47
N LEU A 276 -8.64 19.40 -16.70
CA LEU A 276 -8.08 18.90 -17.96
C LEU A 276 -8.45 17.40 -18.18
N ARG A 277 -8.45 16.62 -17.10
CA ARG A 277 -8.86 15.21 -17.18
C ARG A 277 -10.35 15.07 -17.53
N ALA A 278 -11.21 15.93 -16.98
CA ALA A 278 -12.64 15.90 -17.24
C ALA A 278 -12.97 16.24 -18.71
N ILE A 279 -12.28 17.21 -19.30
CA ILE A 279 -12.40 17.53 -20.73
C ILE A 279 -12.00 16.33 -21.60
N ASN A 280 -11.05 15.53 -21.15
CA ASN A 280 -10.63 14.27 -21.79
C ASN A 280 -11.49 13.05 -21.36
N GLY A 281 -12.71 13.25 -20.89
CA GLY A 281 -13.64 12.19 -20.53
C GLY A 281 -13.36 11.45 -19.22
N LYS A 282 -12.36 11.89 -18.41
CA LYS A 282 -11.97 11.21 -17.17
C LYS A 282 -12.47 11.96 -15.94
N ILE A 283 -13.59 11.53 -15.39
CA ILE A 283 -14.12 12.10 -14.16
C ILE A 283 -13.20 11.87 -12.95
N PRO A 284 -13.22 12.75 -11.93
CA PRO A 284 -12.49 12.56 -10.69
C PRO A 284 -12.94 11.28 -9.97
N ARG A 285 -11.95 10.54 -9.47
CA ARG A 285 -12.18 9.29 -8.71
C ARG A 285 -12.60 9.62 -7.27
N PRO A 286 -13.29 8.71 -6.56
CA PRO A 286 -13.58 8.89 -5.14
C PRO A 286 -12.32 9.19 -4.31
N VAL A 287 -11.23 8.48 -4.54
CA VAL A 287 -9.95 8.69 -3.84
C VAL A 287 -9.41 10.12 -4.00
N ASP A 288 -9.63 10.79 -5.14
CA ASP A 288 -9.18 12.17 -5.34
C ASP A 288 -9.87 13.12 -4.33
N ILE A 289 -11.16 12.87 -4.02
CA ILE A 289 -11.94 13.65 -3.05
C ILE A 289 -11.47 13.36 -1.62
N TYR A 290 -11.35 12.07 -1.29
CA TYR A 290 -10.96 11.64 0.06
C TYR A 290 -9.53 12.06 0.39
N TYR A 291 -8.62 12.05 -0.59
CA TYR A 291 -7.29 12.63 -0.44
C TYR A 291 -7.37 14.10 0.00
N TRP A 292 -8.06 14.95 -0.77
CA TRP A 292 -8.11 16.39 -0.48
C TRP A 292 -8.87 16.71 0.82
N LYS A 293 -9.78 15.87 1.27
CA LYS A 293 -10.39 15.98 2.60
C LYS A 293 -9.37 15.81 3.72
N ASN A 294 -8.37 14.93 3.54
CA ASN A 294 -7.40 14.52 4.55
C ASN A 294 -6.02 15.20 4.43
N THR A 295 -5.93 16.44 3.94
CA THR A 295 -4.65 17.13 3.70
C THR A 295 -4.26 18.18 4.75
N ASN A 296 -5.10 18.46 5.77
CA ASN A 296 -4.93 19.63 6.63
C ASN A 296 -4.83 19.36 8.11
N PHE A 297 -5.17 18.19 8.59
CA PHE A 297 -5.14 17.88 10.03
C PHE A 297 -4.98 16.38 10.26
N PRO A 298 -4.12 15.94 11.18
CA PRO A 298 -3.19 16.74 11.98
C PRO A 298 -1.95 17.24 11.21
N ILE A 299 -1.65 16.68 10.02
CA ILE A 299 -0.51 17.08 9.21
C ILE A 299 -0.98 18.00 8.08
N ILE A 300 -0.37 19.19 7.98
CA ILE A 300 -0.68 20.14 6.92
C ILE A 300 0.29 19.92 5.76
N VAL A 301 -0.21 19.44 4.62
CA VAL A 301 0.58 19.18 3.42
C VAL A 301 0.40 20.26 2.38
N HIS A 302 -0.82 20.81 2.29
CA HIS A 302 -1.19 21.82 1.32
C HIS A 302 -1.77 23.06 2.01
N THR A 303 -1.61 24.22 1.39
CA THR A 303 -2.23 25.45 1.88
C THR A 303 -3.75 25.34 1.83
N LYS A 304 -4.45 26.16 2.65
CA LYS A 304 -5.92 26.25 2.60
C LYS A 304 -6.43 26.61 1.21
N LEU A 305 -5.70 27.49 0.50
CA LEU A 305 -6.06 27.91 -0.87
C LEU A 305 -5.91 26.73 -1.85
N GLN A 306 -4.79 25.99 -1.82
CA GLN A 306 -4.60 24.83 -2.68
C GLN A 306 -5.70 23.78 -2.45
N LYS A 307 -6.07 23.50 -1.20
CA LYS A 307 -7.16 22.59 -0.87
C LYS A 307 -8.48 23.06 -1.46
N ALA A 308 -8.86 24.32 -1.20
CA ALA A 308 -10.11 24.90 -1.69
C ALA A 308 -10.19 24.86 -3.22
N THR A 309 -9.12 25.29 -3.91
CA THR A 309 -9.02 25.28 -5.38
C THR A 309 -9.18 23.87 -5.95
N ASN A 310 -8.55 22.86 -5.35
CA ASN A 310 -8.66 21.49 -5.84
C ASN A 310 -10.05 20.91 -5.57
N ILE A 311 -10.68 21.18 -4.42
CA ILE A 311 -12.05 20.73 -4.14
C ILE A 311 -13.04 21.35 -5.14
N VAL A 312 -12.92 22.64 -5.42
CA VAL A 312 -13.75 23.33 -6.44
C VAL A 312 -13.49 22.72 -7.82
N SER A 313 -12.21 22.53 -8.21
CA SER A 313 -11.82 21.89 -9.46
C SER A 313 -12.42 20.49 -9.62
N ILE A 314 -12.39 19.66 -8.57
CA ILE A 314 -13.00 18.34 -8.56
C ILE A 314 -14.52 18.43 -8.75
N THR A 315 -15.18 19.39 -8.08
CA THR A 315 -16.63 19.57 -8.18
C THR A 315 -17.04 19.96 -9.61
N ILE A 316 -16.34 20.93 -10.19
CA ILE A 316 -16.56 21.34 -11.58
C ILE A 316 -16.26 20.19 -12.55
N ALA A 317 -15.14 19.49 -12.36
CA ALA A 317 -14.74 18.36 -13.19
C ALA A 317 -15.75 17.21 -13.18
N LYS A 318 -16.44 16.96 -12.06
CA LYS A 318 -17.54 15.98 -11.98
C LYS A 318 -18.75 16.40 -12.83
N LEU A 319 -19.07 17.69 -12.88
CA LEU A 319 -20.16 18.20 -13.71
C LEU A 319 -19.78 18.13 -15.19
N VAL A 320 -18.63 18.69 -15.55
CA VAL A 320 -18.12 18.75 -16.94
C VAL A 320 -17.94 17.35 -17.51
N GLY A 321 -17.31 16.43 -16.75
CA GLY A 321 -17.02 15.09 -17.22
C GLY A 321 -18.25 14.26 -17.58
N ARG A 322 -19.45 14.64 -17.10
CA ARG A 322 -20.70 13.98 -17.49
C ARG A 322 -21.07 14.25 -18.96
N PHE A 323 -20.65 15.37 -19.50
CA PHE A 323 -20.93 15.78 -20.90
C PHE A 323 -19.91 15.22 -21.89
N TYR A 324 -18.70 14.87 -21.42
CA TYR A 324 -17.60 14.32 -22.24
C TYR A 324 -17.36 12.82 -22.02
N LYS A 325 -18.27 12.13 -21.35
CA LYS A 325 -18.16 10.69 -21.14
C LYS A 325 -18.37 9.99 -22.48
N ILE A 326 -17.28 9.47 -23.04
CA ILE A 326 -17.24 8.64 -24.25
C ILE A 326 -17.51 7.21 -23.87
#